data_3973ae6bcb297384e4a181a5fd99e661
#
_entry.id   3973ae6bcb297384e4a181a5fd99e661
#
_cell.length_a   1.000
_cell.length_b   1.000
_cell.length_c   1.000
_cell.angle_alpha   90.00
_cell.angle_beta   90.00
_cell.angle_gamma   90.00
#
_symmetry.space_group_name_H-M   'P 1'
#
loop_
_entity.id
_entity.type
_entity.pdbx_description
1 polymer ?
#
loop_
_entity_poly.entity_id
_entity_poly.type
_entity_poly.pdbx_seq_one_letter_code
_entity_poly.pdbx_strand_id
1 'polypeptide(L)'
;MVGGTVVGDLQVLYQPDRPELGYLPEGPIGCGSGEISWVAIQHGPEQDVGSLNVLDPAAGFNRHVELPGRPGFAFPTDDPDVFLVGVERNVCRVHLGSGECEPVSDEVDGGVENTIINDGVEIDEGLVFGCKDLAFDDFKAGLYFWRAADRRVFQLRDDQLCSNGKVVRRDGTGWWIWDIDSPTKVVVRYRLDPASGTLSDPDTALDLTHLPFFPDGMVEGRTPSTVI
;
A
#
# COMPACT_ATOMS: atom_id res chain seq x y z
N MET A 1 -16.73 -20.84 17.14
CA MET A 1 -16.78 -21.46 15.80
C MET A 1 -16.64 -20.33 14.80
N VAL A 2 -15.47 -20.20 14.22
CA VAL A 2 -15.23 -19.26 13.11
C VAL A 2 -15.91 -19.90 11.90
N GLY A 3 -17.02 -19.32 11.46
CA GLY A 3 -17.71 -19.76 10.25
C GLY A 3 -16.80 -19.52 9.06
N GLY A 4 -16.30 -20.60 8.46
CA GLY A 4 -15.54 -20.51 7.23
C GLY A 4 -16.43 -19.88 6.14
N THR A 5 -16.06 -18.71 5.68
CA THR A 5 -16.68 -18.09 4.51
C THR A 5 -16.27 -18.95 3.32
N VAL A 6 -17.26 -19.50 2.63
CA VAL A 6 -17.01 -20.16 1.33
C VAL A 6 -16.54 -19.07 0.38
N VAL A 7 -15.27 -19.09 0.05
CA VAL A 7 -14.73 -18.33 -1.08
C VAL A 7 -15.36 -18.97 -2.32
N GLY A 8 -16.17 -18.21 -3.07
CA GLY A 8 -16.70 -18.67 -4.35
C GLY A 8 -15.56 -19.02 -5.32
N ASP A 9 -15.89 -19.63 -6.46
CA ASP A 9 -14.89 -19.96 -7.48
C ASP A 9 -14.13 -18.68 -7.88
N LEU A 10 -12.80 -18.68 -7.68
CA LEU A 10 -11.93 -17.61 -8.10
C LEU A 10 -11.84 -17.61 -9.62
N GLN A 11 -12.04 -16.45 -10.23
CA GLN A 11 -11.85 -16.26 -11.65
C GLN A 11 -10.64 -15.34 -11.88
N VAL A 12 -9.77 -15.74 -12.81
CA VAL A 12 -8.68 -14.87 -13.26
C VAL A 12 -9.28 -13.74 -14.07
N LEU A 13 -9.19 -12.52 -13.57
CA LEU A 13 -9.67 -11.31 -14.25
C LEU A 13 -8.73 -10.89 -15.37
N TYR A 14 -7.43 -10.97 -15.11
CA TYR A 14 -6.39 -10.59 -16.07
C TYR A 14 -5.13 -11.44 -15.83
N GLN A 15 -4.49 -11.84 -16.91
CA GLN A 15 -3.18 -12.50 -16.91
C GLN A 15 -2.23 -11.66 -17.75
N PRO A 16 -1.19 -11.04 -17.17
CA PRO A 16 -0.20 -10.31 -17.97
C PRO A 16 0.44 -11.20 -19.03
N ASP A 17 0.56 -10.69 -20.23
CA ASP A 17 1.26 -11.34 -21.35
C ASP A 17 2.78 -11.12 -21.30
N ARG A 18 3.22 -10.18 -20.46
CA ARG A 18 4.62 -9.83 -20.21
C ARG A 18 5.06 -10.40 -18.87
N PRO A 19 6.08 -11.30 -18.82
CA PRO A 19 6.51 -11.95 -17.58
C PRO A 19 6.90 -10.99 -16.47
N GLU A 20 7.53 -9.86 -16.82
CA GLU A 20 7.95 -8.83 -15.86
C GLU A 20 6.79 -8.21 -15.10
N LEU A 21 5.61 -8.10 -15.71
CA LEU A 21 4.42 -7.57 -15.03
C LEU A 21 3.79 -8.58 -14.07
N GLY A 22 4.07 -9.87 -14.25
CA GLY A 22 3.58 -10.95 -13.38
C GLY A 22 4.47 -11.24 -12.17
N TYR A 23 5.59 -10.52 -12.01
CA TYR A 23 6.48 -10.71 -10.87
C TYR A 23 6.12 -9.74 -9.74
N LEU A 24 5.62 -10.24 -8.62
CA LEU A 24 5.11 -9.46 -7.47
C LEU A 24 4.07 -8.39 -7.87
N PRO A 25 2.92 -8.78 -8.47
CA PRO A 25 1.81 -7.87 -8.69
C PRO A 25 1.11 -7.56 -7.36
N GLU A 26 0.90 -6.26 -7.06
CA GLU A 26 0.40 -5.79 -5.76
C GLU A 26 -0.58 -4.61 -5.87
N GLY A 27 -1.28 -4.34 -4.76
CA GLY A 27 -2.05 -3.13 -4.51
C GLY A 27 -3.14 -2.81 -5.54
N PRO A 28 -4.05 -3.72 -5.91
CA PRO A 28 -5.10 -3.40 -6.87
C PRO A 28 -6.10 -2.42 -6.26
N ILE A 29 -6.30 -1.26 -6.92
CA ILE A 29 -7.19 -0.18 -6.49
C ILE A 29 -8.14 0.20 -7.62
N GLY A 30 -9.44 0.27 -7.33
CA GLY A 30 -10.45 0.70 -8.29
C GLY A 30 -10.31 2.19 -8.62
N CYS A 31 -10.20 2.52 -9.91
CA CYS A 31 -10.29 3.88 -10.42
C CYS A 31 -11.75 4.25 -10.69
N GLY A 32 -12.08 5.54 -10.59
CA GLY A 32 -13.45 6.03 -10.80
C GLY A 32 -14.03 5.77 -12.21
N SER A 33 -13.17 5.46 -13.19
CA SER A 33 -13.53 5.06 -14.55
C SER A 33 -13.97 3.59 -14.69
N GLY A 34 -13.87 2.77 -13.64
CA GLY A 34 -14.04 1.33 -13.68
C GLY A 34 -12.77 0.56 -14.02
N GLU A 35 -11.67 1.25 -14.25
CA GLU A 35 -10.33 0.68 -14.36
C GLU A 35 -9.77 0.31 -12.98
N ILE A 36 -8.70 -0.47 -12.97
CA ILE A 36 -7.99 -0.91 -11.75
C ILE A 36 -6.52 -0.53 -11.90
N SER A 37 -6.01 0.32 -11.01
CA SER A 37 -4.56 0.53 -10.89
C SER A 37 -3.94 -0.57 -10.05
N TRP A 38 -2.70 -0.93 -10.35
CA TRP A 38 -1.92 -1.90 -9.60
C TRP A 38 -0.43 -1.70 -9.90
N VAL A 39 0.43 -2.29 -9.11
CA VAL A 39 1.87 -2.21 -9.30
C VAL A 39 2.48 -3.59 -9.53
N ALA A 40 3.48 -3.70 -10.41
CA ALA A 40 4.45 -4.77 -10.36
C ALA A 40 5.66 -4.22 -9.59
N ILE A 41 5.87 -4.69 -8.37
CA ILE A 41 6.91 -4.14 -7.48
C ILE A 41 8.28 -4.29 -8.13
N GLN A 42 8.55 -5.43 -8.74
CA GLN A 42 9.80 -5.72 -9.44
C GLN A 42 9.52 -6.40 -10.77
N HIS A 43 10.41 -6.24 -11.72
CA HIS A 43 10.35 -6.93 -13.01
C HIS A 43 11.12 -8.27 -13.01
N GLY A 44 11.63 -8.68 -11.85
CA GLY A 44 12.38 -9.92 -11.64
C GLY A 44 13.15 -9.91 -10.31
N PRO A 45 13.73 -11.03 -9.88
CA PRO A 45 14.31 -11.17 -8.54
C PRO A 45 15.55 -10.27 -8.29
N GLU A 46 16.26 -9.89 -9.36
CA GLU A 46 17.46 -9.05 -9.30
C GLU A 46 17.23 -7.65 -9.89
N GLN A 47 15.96 -7.24 -10.01
CA GLN A 47 15.60 -5.94 -10.60
C GLN A 47 15.19 -4.94 -9.51
N ASP A 48 15.71 -3.72 -9.60
CA ASP A 48 15.34 -2.60 -8.73
C ASP A 48 14.33 -1.66 -9.40
N VAL A 49 13.65 -2.13 -10.43
CA VAL A 49 12.62 -1.40 -11.17
C VAL A 49 11.32 -2.16 -11.18
N GLY A 50 10.22 -1.43 -11.20
CA GLY A 50 8.88 -1.96 -11.30
C GLY A 50 8.02 -1.11 -12.24
N SER A 51 6.71 -1.23 -12.16
CA SER A 51 5.79 -0.50 -13.03
C SER A 51 4.49 -0.12 -12.34
N LEU A 52 3.96 1.03 -12.75
CA LEU A 52 2.56 1.38 -12.60
C LEU A 52 1.76 0.74 -13.74
N ASN A 53 0.65 0.12 -13.41
CA ASN A 53 -0.24 -0.55 -14.34
C ASN A 53 -1.67 -0.07 -14.13
N VAL A 54 -2.44 0.04 -15.21
CA VAL A 54 -3.88 0.37 -15.19
C VAL A 54 -4.61 -0.57 -16.13
N LEU A 55 -5.40 -1.46 -15.55
CA LEU A 55 -6.20 -2.44 -16.27
C LEU A 55 -7.61 -1.89 -16.54
N ASP A 56 -8.03 -1.92 -17.79
CA ASP A 56 -9.44 -1.87 -18.18
C ASP A 56 -9.99 -3.29 -18.23
N PRO A 57 -10.76 -3.74 -17.23
CA PRO A 57 -11.26 -5.10 -17.19
C PRO A 57 -12.33 -5.38 -18.25
N ALA A 58 -13.02 -4.35 -18.76
CA ALA A 58 -14.03 -4.49 -19.81
C ALA A 58 -13.39 -4.71 -21.18
N ALA A 59 -12.28 -4.03 -21.45
CA ALA A 59 -11.51 -4.19 -22.69
C ALA A 59 -10.48 -5.33 -22.60
N GLY A 60 -10.15 -5.83 -21.39
CA GLY A 60 -9.06 -6.77 -21.18
C GLY A 60 -7.68 -6.19 -21.55
N PHE A 61 -7.54 -4.87 -21.42
CA PHE A 61 -6.33 -4.15 -21.83
C PHE A 61 -5.65 -3.48 -20.64
N ASN A 62 -4.33 -3.67 -20.50
CA ASN A 62 -3.51 -3.08 -19.46
C ASN A 62 -2.55 -2.05 -20.05
N ARG A 63 -2.67 -0.81 -19.61
CA ARG A 63 -1.68 0.24 -19.83
C ARG A 63 -0.63 0.13 -18.73
N HIS A 64 0.64 0.35 -19.03
CA HIS A 64 1.67 0.36 -18.01
C HIS A 64 2.80 1.33 -18.36
N VAL A 65 3.52 1.75 -17.33
CA VAL A 65 4.75 2.52 -17.47
C VAL A 65 5.78 2.01 -16.46
N GLU A 66 7.01 1.80 -16.93
CA GLU A 66 8.14 1.47 -16.08
C GLU A 66 8.51 2.68 -15.22
N LEU A 67 8.88 2.42 -13.96
CA LEU A 67 9.26 3.41 -12.97
C LEU A 67 10.75 3.36 -12.69
N PRO A 68 11.36 4.46 -12.24
CA PRO A 68 12.79 4.50 -11.92
C PRO A 68 13.18 3.74 -10.65
N GLY A 69 12.24 3.00 -10.04
CA GLY A 69 12.41 2.23 -8.81
C GLY A 69 11.23 1.29 -8.58
N ARG A 70 11.19 0.65 -7.43
CA ARG A 70 10.15 -0.32 -7.03
C ARG A 70 8.94 0.39 -6.44
N PRO A 71 7.74 0.26 -7.03
CA PRO A 71 6.53 0.82 -6.45
C PRO A 71 5.94 -0.09 -5.37
N GLY A 72 5.36 0.49 -4.31
CA GLY A 72 4.61 -0.24 -3.28
C GLY A 72 3.08 -0.13 -3.44
N PHE A 73 2.60 0.99 -3.97
CA PHE A 73 1.17 1.24 -4.21
C PHE A 73 0.99 2.28 -5.33
N ALA A 74 -0.24 2.37 -5.88
CA ALA A 74 -0.60 3.39 -6.88
C ALA A 74 -2.05 3.85 -6.70
N PHE A 75 -2.25 5.05 -6.16
CA PHE A 75 -3.58 5.66 -5.98
C PHE A 75 -3.92 6.56 -7.17
N PRO A 76 -5.13 6.42 -7.76
CA PRO A 76 -5.60 7.34 -8.80
C PRO A 76 -5.79 8.75 -8.22
N THR A 77 -5.70 9.77 -9.08
CA THR A 77 -6.05 11.15 -8.76
C THR A 77 -7.30 11.58 -9.55
N ASP A 78 -7.70 12.85 -9.42
CA ASP A 78 -8.77 13.42 -10.24
C ASP A 78 -8.42 13.46 -11.74
N ASP A 79 -7.13 13.42 -12.08
CA ASP A 79 -6.64 13.28 -13.46
C ASP A 79 -6.42 11.78 -13.76
N PRO A 80 -7.15 11.18 -14.72
CA PRO A 80 -7.09 9.74 -15.00
C PRO A 80 -5.72 9.23 -15.50
N ASP A 81 -4.85 10.14 -15.92
CA ASP A 81 -3.48 9.81 -16.35
C ASP A 81 -2.42 10.08 -15.27
N VAL A 82 -2.84 10.53 -14.07
CA VAL A 82 -1.92 10.89 -12.98
C VAL A 82 -2.22 10.06 -11.74
N PHE A 83 -1.17 9.50 -11.14
CA PHE A 83 -1.24 8.65 -9.96
C PHE A 83 -0.28 9.13 -8.88
N LEU A 84 -0.67 8.93 -7.61
CA LEU A 84 0.25 9.01 -6.47
C LEU A 84 0.80 7.60 -6.21
N VAL A 85 2.10 7.45 -6.38
CA VAL A 85 2.79 6.14 -6.31
C VAL A 85 3.88 6.21 -5.25
N GLY A 86 3.92 5.22 -4.37
CA GLY A 86 5.07 5.04 -3.48
C GLY A 86 6.20 4.38 -4.27
N VAL A 87 7.28 5.10 -4.59
CA VAL A 87 8.43 4.60 -5.37
C VAL A 87 9.67 4.66 -4.52
N GLU A 88 10.31 3.52 -4.27
CA GLU A 88 11.43 3.36 -3.33
C GLU A 88 11.09 4.00 -1.98
N ARG A 89 11.55 5.21 -1.71
CA ARG A 89 11.38 5.95 -0.45
C ARG A 89 10.61 7.26 -0.58
N ASN A 90 10.00 7.52 -1.73
CA ASN A 90 9.24 8.74 -1.97
C ASN A 90 7.81 8.44 -2.40
N VAL A 91 6.88 9.28 -1.99
CA VAL A 91 5.62 9.40 -2.72
C VAL A 91 5.89 10.25 -3.95
N CYS A 92 5.58 9.71 -5.12
CA CYS A 92 5.78 10.35 -6.40
C CYS A 92 4.45 10.61 -7.10
N ARG A 93 4.38 11.72 -7.83
CA ARG A 93 3.37 11.97 -8.84
C ARG A 93 3.85 11.35 -10.15
N VAL A 94 3.12 10.37 -10.66
CA VAL A 94 3.48 9.64 -11.87
C VAL A 94 2.47 9.90 -12.96
N HIS A 95 2.94 10.25 -14.15
CA HIS A 95 2.10 10.40 -15.33
C HIS A 95 2.16 9.13 -16.19
N LEU A 96 1.05 8.40 -16.28
CA LEU A 96 0.97 7.09 -16.94
C LEU A 96 1.38 7.14 -18.43
N GLY A 97 1.02 8.22 -19.14
CA GLY A 97 1.30 8.33 -20.57
C GLY A 97 2.76 8.65 -20.91
N SER A 98 3.45 9.47 -20.10
CA SER A 98 4.83 9.91 -20.34
C SER A 98 5.87 9.14 -19.52
N GLY A 99 5.49 8.51 -18.42
CA GLY A 99 6.41 7.93 -17.46
C GLY A 99 7.11 8.96 -16.56
N GLU A 100 6.70 10.22 -16.61
CA GLU A 100 7.24 11.25 -15.73
C GLU A 100 6.93 10.89 -14.28
N CYS A 101 7.97 10.85 -13.45
CA CYS A 101 7.91 10.46 -12.05
C CYS A 101 8.55 11.56 -11.20
N GLU A 102 7.72 12.40 -10.57
CA GLU A 102 8.14 13.55 -9.78
C GLU A 102 7.90 13.28 -8.29
N PRO A 103 8.92 13.31 -7.41
CA PRO A 103 8.73 13.21 -5.97
C PRO A 103 7.88 14.38 -5.45
N VAL A 104 6.84 14.06 -4.67
CA VAL A 104 5.97 15.04 -4.00
C VAL A 104 6.09 14.99 -2.49
N SER A 105 6.87 14.05 -1.95
CA SER A 105 7.23 13.95 -0.53
C SER A 105 8.73 14.08 -0.33
N ASP A 106 9.14 14.36 0.90
CA ASP A 106 10.50 14.06 1.34
C ASP A 106 10.74 12.55 1.35
N GLU A 107 12.02 12.15 1.30
CA GLU A 107 12.44 10.75 1.43
C GLU A 107 12.12 10.23 2.84
N VAL A 108 11.48 9.05 2.94
CA VAL A 108 11.20 8.36 4.19
C VAL A 108 12.34 7.41 4.57
N ASP A 109 12.38 6.91 5.80
CA ASP A 109 13.45 6.07 6.35
C ASP A 109 14.85 6.70 6.15
N GLY A 110 14.94 8.02 6.28
CA GLY A 110 16.21 8.74 6.12
C GLY A 110 17.28 8.22 7.08
N GLY A 111 18.41 7.73 6.53
CA GLY A 111 19.51 7.15 7.31
C GLY A 111 19.30 5.67 7.68
N VAL A 112 18.23 5.03 7.27
CA VAL A 112 18.00 3.57 7.37
C VAL A 112 18.31 2.92 6.02
N GLU A 113 19.12 1.87 6.03
CA GLU A 113 19.48 1.16 4.79
C GLU A 113 18.51 0.03 4.47
N ASN A 114 18.40 -0.29 3.17
CA ASN A 114 17.64 -1.44 2.65
C ASN A 114 16.13 -1.42 2.98
N THR A 115 15.51 -0.26 3.01
CA THR A 115 14.06 -0.14 3.14
C THR A 115 13.44 0.47 1.88
N ILE A 116 12.20 0.09 1.60
CA ILE A 116 11.37 0.69 0.56
C ILE A 116 9.93 0.82 1.05
N ILE A 117 9.18 1.73 0.46
CA ILE A 117 7.72 1.79 0.63
C ILE A 117 7.10 0.48 0.13
N ASN A 118 6.22 -0.12 0.94
CA ASN A 118 5.60 -1.41 0.64
C ASN A 118 4.10 -1.32 0.35
N ASP A 119 3.32 -0.76 1.27
CA ASP A 119 1.86 -0.73 1.16
C ASP A 119 1.31 0.57 1.74
N GLY A 120 0.13 0.99 1.30
CA GLY A 120 -0.50 2.23 1.71
C GLY A 120 -2.02 2.23 1.62
N VAL A 121 -2.63 3.25 2.21
CA VAL A 121 -4.05 3.54 2.13
C VAL A 121 -4.29 5.03 2.05
N GLU A 122 -5.30 5.44 1.29
CA GLU A 122 -5.72 6.82 1.17
C GLU A 122 -6.70 7.21 2.27
N ILE A 123 -6.55 8.43 2.79
CA ILE A 123 -7.52 9.12 3.64
C ILE A 123 -7.78 10.51 3.05
N ASP A 124 -8.85 11.20 3.50
CA ASP A 124 -9.21 12.53 2.96
C ASP A 124 -8.07 13.55 3.03
N GLU A 125 -7.18 13.42 4.02
CA GLU A 125 -6.07 14.37 4.25
C GLU A 125 -4.77 13.97 3.56
N GLY A 126 -4.66 12.76 2.98
CA GLY A 126 -3.46 12.27 2.31
C GLY A 126 -3.30 10.76 2.33
N LEU A 127 -2.06 10.27 2.54
CA LEU A 127 -1.73 8.85 2.47
C LEU A 127 -1.12 8.36 3.79
N VAL A 128 -1.58 7.22 4.28
CA VAL A 128 -0.89 6.45 5.33
C VAL A 128 -0.21 5.26 4.66
N PHE A 129 1.08 5.12 4.84
CA PHE A 129 1.85 4.07 4.19
C PHE A 129 3.00 3.59 5.05
N GLY A 130 3.42 2.36 4.83
CA GLY A 130 4.52 1.76 5.54
C GLY A 130 5.61 1.26 4.61
N CYS A 131 6.78 1.07 5.20
CA CYS A 131 7.95 0.53 4.54
C CYS A 131 8.18 -0.93 4.92
N LYS A 132 9.07 -1.59 4.21
CA LYS A 132 9.61 -2.90 4.55
C LYS A 132 11.13 -2.88 4.54
N ASP A 133 11.73 -3.70 5.40
CA ASP A 133 13.13 -4.11 5.26
C ASP A 133 13.25 -5.14 4.16
N LEU A 134 14.09 -4.88 3.17
CA LEU A 134 14.32 -5.78 2.02
C LEU A 134 14.98 -7.12 2.42
N ALA A 135 15.71 -7.13 3.51
CA ALA A 135 16.32 -8.35 4.05
C ALA A 135 15.36 -9.18 4.91
N PHE A 136 14.25 -8.57 5.37
CA PHE A 136 13.29 -9.19 6.30
C PHE A 136 13.92 -9.70 7.61
N ASP A 137 14.90 -8.98 8.15
CA ASP A 137 15.67 -9.41 9.33
C ASP A 137 15.69 -8.38 10.47
N ASP A 138 15.30 -7.13 10.23
CA ASP A 138 15.39 -6.06 11.23
C ASP A 138 14.14 -5.17 11.28
N PHE A 139 13.63 -4.91 12.47
CA PHE A 139 12.50 -4.00 12.75
C PHE A 139 12.95 -2.55 12.70
N LYS A 140 13.21 -2.02 11.52
CA LYS A 140 13.77 -0.68 11.29
C LYS A 140 12.99 0.16 10.28
N ALA A 141 12.02 -0.44 9.60
CA ALA A 141 11.19 0.25 8.61
C ALA A 141 10.13 1.11 9.29
N GLY A 142 9.73 2.20 8.66
CA GLY A 142 8.78 3.14 9.22
C GLY A 142 7.34 2.97 8.75
N LEU A 143 6.40 3.50 9.54
CA LEU A 143 5.03 3.82 9.16
C LEU A 143 4.91 5.34 9.08
N TYR A 144 4.27 5.85 8.04
CA TYR A 144 4.24 7.27 7.73
C TYR A 144 2.85 7.78 7.41
N PHE A 145 2.64 9.07 7.63
CA PHE A 145 1.52 9.82 7.09
C PHE A 145 2.05 10.98 6.24
N TRP A 146 1.72 10.98 4.96
CA TRP A 146 1.95 12.13 4.08
C TRP A 146 0.67 12.95 3.98
N ARG A 147 0.74 14.22 4.41
CA ARG A 147 -0.39 15.13 4.35
C ARG A 147 -0.36 15.93 3.05
N ALA A 148 -1.42 15.79 2.23
CA ALA A 148 -1.47 16.37 0.90
C ALA A 148 -1.48 17.91 0.91
N ALA A 149 -2.12 18.53 1.90
CA ALA A 149 -2.31 19.98 1.95
C ALA A 149 -1.01 20.80 1.99
N ASP A 150 0.03 20.29 2.65
CA ASP A 150 1.34 20.95 2.81
C ASP A 150 2.51 20.05 2.39
N ARG A 151 2.22 18.87 1.82
CA ARG A 151 3.20 17.85 1.38
C ARG A 151 4.14 17.36 2.48
N ARG A 152 3.74 17.51 3.73
CA ARG A 152 4.55 17.13 4.87
C ARG A 152 4.44 15.65 5.16
N VAL A 153 5.57 15.01 5.45
CA VAL A 153 5.65 13.63 5.94
C VAL A 153 5.79 13.63 7.45
N PHE A 154 5.01 12.79 8.12
CA PHE A 154 5.08 12.51 9.55
C PHE A 154 5.47 11.05 9.74
N GLN A 155 6.53 10.79 10.46
CA GLN A 155 6.87 9.45 10.89
C GLN A 155 5.97 9.07 12.06
N LEU A 156 5.19 8.03 11.89
CA LEU A 156 4.24 7.53 12.88
C LEU A 156 4.86 6.44 13.75
N ARG A 157 5.72 5.60 13.15
CA ARG A 157 6.49 4.51 13.80
C ARG A 157 7.80 4.31 13.06
N ASP A 158 8.76 3.66 13.72
CA ASP A 158 10.12 3.36 13.23
C ASP A 158 10.57 1.92 13.52
N ASP A 159 9.62 1.05 13.84
CA ASP A 159 9.86 -0.29 14.37
C ASP A 159 9.06 -1.37 13.63
N GLN A 160 8.90 -1.22 12.31
CA GLN A 160 8.26 -2.22 11.47
C GLN A 160 9.29 -3.03 10.68
N LEU A 161 8.94 -4.26 10.35
CA LEU A 161 9.74 -5.12 9.49
C LEU A 161 9.17 -5.18 8.08
N CYS A 162 7.85 -5.38 7.95
CA CYS A 162 7.15 -5.36 6.68
C CYS A 162 5.71 -4.90 6.88
N SER A 163 5.50 -3.58 6.82
CA SER A 163 4.19 -2.98 6.94
C SER A 163 3.33 -3.33 5.73
N ASN A 164 2.19 -3.94 5.99
CA ASN A 164 1.22 -4.42 5.01
C ASN A 164 -0.20 -4.07 5.43
N GLY A 165 -1.17 -4.46 4.66
CA GLY A 165 -2.60 -4.46 4.89
C GLY A 165 -3.11 -3.34 5.79
N LYS A 166 -3.68 -2.28 5.21
CA LYS A 166 -4.22 -1.16 5.98
C LYS A 166 -5.71 -0.99 5.74
N VAL A 167 -6.44 -0.77 6.84
CA VAL A 167 -7.85 -0.35 6.81
C VAL A 167 -7.98 0.95 7.59
N VAL A 168 -8.79 1.85 7.09
CA VAL A 168 -9.04 3.14 7.72
C VAL A 168 -10.52 3.37 7.92
N ARG A 169 -10.89 4.01 9.04
CA ARG A 169 -12.26 4.42 9.31
C ARG A 169 -12.30 5.78 9.96
N ARG A 170 -13.06 6.69 9.38
CA ARG A 170 -13.24 8.03 9.93
C ARG A 170 -13.86 8.00 11.33
N ASP A 171 -13.34 8.79 12.25
CA ASP A 171 -13.88 8.99 13.60
C ASP A 171 -13.75 10.45 14.02
N GLY A 172 -14.81 11.20 13.80
CA GLY A 172 -14.82 12.65 14.03
C GLY A 172 -13.81 13.39 13.17
N THR A 173 -12.83 14.02 13.80
CA THR A 173 -11.75 14.75 13.10
C THR A 173 -10.51 13.89 12.85
N GLY A 174 -10.50 12.64 13.29
CA GLY A 174 -9.39 11.71 13.16
C GLY A 174 -9.79 10.44 12.44
N TRP A 175 -8.87 9.48 12.43
CA TRP A 175 -9.03 8.18 11.78
C TRP A 175 -8.64 7.07 12.72
N TRP A 176 -9.41 5.99 12.73
CA TRP A 176 -8.92 4.70 13.15
C TRP A 176 -8.17 4.08 12.00
N ILE A 177 -6.98 3.56 12.28
CA ILE A 177 -6.12 2.86 11.32
C ILE A 177 -5.85 1.47 11.89
N TRP A 178 -6.11 0.45 11.08
CA TRP A 178 -5.64 -0.90 11.32
C TRP A 178 -4.44 -1.11 10.42
N ASP A 179 -3.35 -1.56 11.00
CA ASP A 179 -2.08 -1.82 10.32
C ASP A 179 -1.55 -3.17 10.75
N ILE A 180 -0.98 -3.92 9.80
CA ILE A 180 -0.32 -5.18 10.08
C ILE A 180 1.15 -5.10 9.68
N ASP A 181 2.02 -5.51 10.59
CA ASP A 181 3.39 -5.86 10.26
C ASP A 181 3.41 -7.38 10.03
N SER A 182 3.50 -7.81 8.78
CA SER A 182 3.28 -9.21 8.36
C SER A 182 4.05 -10.24 9.18
N PRO A 183 5.34 -10.05 9.50
CA PRO A 183 6.09 -11.02 10.30
C PRO A 183 5.60 -11.17 11.73
N THR A 184 5.00 -10.13 12.32
CA THR A 184 4.43 -10.17 13.67
C THR A 184 3.13 -10.95 13.72
N LYS A 185 2.39 -11.00 12.60
CA LYS A 185 1.04 -11.59 12.49
C LYS A 185 0.02 -10.96 13.44
N VAL A 186 0.24 -9.70 13.81
CA VAL A 186 -0.66 -8.96 14.71
C VAL A 186 -1.16 -7.72 14.00
N VAL A 187 -2.48 -7.58 13.91
CA VAL A 187 -3.10 -6.33 13.46
C VAL A 187 -3.24 -5.41 14.65
N VAL A 188 -2.61 -4.26 14.58
CA VAL A 188 -2.73 -3.22 15.61
C VAL A 188 -3.60 -2.10 15.09
N ARG A 189 -4.52 -1.63 15.92
CA ARG A 189 -5.34 -0.46 15.66
C ARG A 189 -4.77 0.75 16.37
N TYR A 190 -4.75 1.88 15.68
CA TYR A 190 -4.32 3.18 16.19
C TYR A 190 -5.35 4.25 15.88
N ARG A 191 -5.35 5.32 16.67
CA ARG A 191 -6.01 6.56 16.30
C ARG A 191 -5.00 7.52 15.72
N LEU A 192 -5.22 7.98 14.47
CA LEU A 192 -4.44 9.04 13.82
C LEU A 192 -5.16 10.37 14.00
N ASP A 193 -4.44 11.37 14.47
CA ASP A 193 -4.79 12.79 14.32
C ASP A 193 -4.07 13.36 13.10
N PRO A 194 -4.75 13.63 11.98
CA PRO A 194 -4.10 14.13 10.77
C PRO A 194 -3.61 15.57 10.90
N ALA A 195 -4.13 16.36 11.87
CA ALA A 195 -3.67 17.73 12.08
C ALA A 195 -2.26 17.75 12.69
N SER A 196 -2.01 16.93 13.68
CA SER A 196 -0.69 16.82 14.34
C SER A 196 0.23 15.78 13.69
N GLY A 197 -0.32 14.81 12.93
CA GLY A 197 0.42 13.67 12.40
C GLY A 197 0.90 12.72 13.50
N THR A 198 0.05 12.43 14.49
CA THR A 198 0.40 11.57 15.63
C THR A 198 -0.54 10.39 15.76
N LEU A 199 0.01 9.25 16.21
CA LEU A 199 -0.77 8.08 16.61
C LEU A 199 -1.01 8.07 18.13
N SER A 200 -2.19 7.57 18.51
CA SER A 200 -2.55 7.28 19.89
C SER A 200 -3.34 5.98 20.00
N ASP A 201 -3.67 5.58 21.23
CA ASP A 201 -4.58 4.48 21.56
C ASP A 201 -4.26 3.15 20.86
N PRO A 202 -3.00 2.65 20.92
CA PRO A 202 -2.65 1.36 20.32
C PRO A 202 -3.44 0.23 21.00
N ASP A 203 -4.06 -0.63 20.18
CA ASP A 203 -4.83 -1.77 20.64
C ASP A 203 -4.67 -2.95 19.65
N THR A 204 -4.46 -4.15 20.18
CA THR A 204 -4.41 -5.36 19.37
C THR A 204 -5.82 -5.70 18.87
N ALA A 205 -6.05 -5.48 17.58
CA ALA A 205 -7.33 -5.76 16.95
C ALA A 205 -7.50 -7.23 16.55
N LEU A 206 -6.43 -7.86 16.05
CA LEU A 206 -6.41 -9.29 15.70
C LEU A 206 -5.06 -9.90 16.03
N ASP A 207 -5.07 -11.11 16.56
CA ASP A 207 -3.90 -11.97 16.75
C ASP A 207 -4.00 -13.16 15.80
N LEU A 208 -3.14 -13.18 14.78
CA LEU A 208 -3.05 -14.19 13.74
C LEU A 208 -1.82 -15.09 13.90
N THR A 209 -1.12 -15.02 15.02
CA THR A 209 0.12 -15.80 15.27
C THR A 209 -0.07 -17.31 15.17
N HIS A 210 -1.30 -17.78 15.37
CA HIS A 210 -1.68 -19.20 15.23
C HIS A 210 -1.77 -19.68 13.76
N LEU A 211 -1.76 -18.78 12.79
CA LEU A 211 -1.87 -19.14 11.37
C LEU A 211 -0.51 -19.57 10.80
N PRO A 212 -0.48 -20.58 9.92
CA PRO A 212 0.77 -21.09 9.33
C PRO A 212 1.35 -20.19 8.22
N PHE A 213 0.68 -19.13 7.84
CA PHE A 213 1.09 -18.19 6.79
C PHE A 213 1.26 -16.78 7.37
N PHE A 214 1.90 -15.91 6.61
CA PHE A 214 1.99 -14.48 6.90
C PHE A 214 0.77 -13.77 6.29
N PRO A 215 0.09 -12.91 7.06
CA PRO A 215 -0.94 -12.02 6.49
C PRO A 215 -0.28 -10.95 5.61
N ASP A 216 -1.02 -10.50 4.61
CA ASP A 216 -0.55 -9.54 3.62
C ASP A 216 -1.56 -8.39 3.49
N GLY A 217 -2.29 -8.27 2.38
CA GLY A 217 -3.32 -7.26 2.19
C GLY A 217 -4.49 -7.42 3.18
N MET A 218 -5.19 -6.31 3.45
CA MET A 218 -6.34 -6.28 4.35
C MET A 218 -7.42 -5.35 3.79
N VAL A 219 -8.67 -5.76 3.85
CA VAL A 219 -9.80 -4.93 3.42
C VAL A 219 -10.90 -4.93 4.49
N GLU A 220 -11.68 -3.85 4.53
CA GLU A 220 -12.86 -3.81 5.38
C GLU A 220 -13.94 -4.76 4.83
N GLY A 221 -14.43 -5.66 5.67
CA GLY A 221 -15.53 -6.56 5.33
C GLY A 221 -16.86 -5.82 5.19
N ARG A 222 -17.83 -6.45 4.50
CA ARG A 222 -19.18 -5.89 4.28
C ARG A 222 -19.98 -5.64 5.55
N THR A 223 -19.59 -6.22 6.66
CA THR A 223 -20.19 -5.96 7.97
C THR A 223 -19.21 -5.19 8.85
N PRO A 224 -19.62 -4.19 9.63
CA PRO A 224 -18.75 -3.31 10.40
C PRO A 224 -17.79 -3.99 11.39
N SER A 225 -17.94 -5.29 11.61
CA SER A 225 -17.12 -6.08 12.54
C SER A 225 -16.18 -7.07 11.85
N THR A 226 -16.02 -7.00 10.52
CA THR A 226 -15.22 -7.96 9.76
C THR A 226 -14.11 -7.23 9.02
N VAL A 227 -12.87 -7.65 9.26
CA VAL A 227 -11.69 -7.32 8.46
C VAL A 227 -11.25 -8.64 7.82
N ILE A 228 -11.00 -8.62 6.53
CA ILE A 228 -10.60 -9.79 5.73
C ILE A 228 -9.24 -9.53 5.10
#